data_fa69250b2533d58f86913d1ca83756be
#
_entry.id   fa69250b2533d58f86913d1ca83756be
#
_cell.length_a   1.000
_cell.length_b   1.000
_cell.length_c   1.000
_cell.angle_alpha   90.00
_cell.angle_beta   90.00
_cell.angle_gamma   90.00
#
_symmetry.space_group_name_H-M   'P 1'
#
loop_
_entity.id
_entity.type
_entity.pdbx_description
1 polymer ?
#
loop_
_entity_poly.entity_id
_entity_poly.type
_entity_poly.pdbx_seq_one_letter_code
_entity_poly.pdbx_strand_id
1 'polypeptide(L)'
;MSGFQRAREFALSLPGASEEPHFDMCSFRVNGKIFATVPLGEEHLHVFVDETEVEASVAEDPAAFAPLLWGQRLRGLRVRLAAADDARLEELIEESWRRKAPKRLLAERGSERERGPAPAGPAPVAD
;
A
#
# COMPACT_ATOMS: atom_id res chain seq x y z
N MET A 1 -17.67 5.25 1.20
CA MET A 1 -16.63 4.76 0.29
C MET A 1 -16.27 3.34 0.70
N SER A 2 -16.16 2.44 -0.22
CA SER A 2 -15.83 1.06 0.11
C SER A 2 -14.35 0.95 0.43
N GLY A 3 -13.97 -0.12 1.11
CA GLY A 3 -12.57 -0.37 1.41
C GLY A 3 -11.73 -0.45 0.16
N PHE A 4 -12.25 -1.08 -0.89
CA PHE A 4 -11.54 -1.15 -2.16
C PHE A 4 -11.32 0.23 -2.76
N GLN A 5 -12.35 1.07 -2.77
CA GLN A 5 -12.22 2.42 -3.33
C GLN A 5 -11.20 3.24 -2.55
N ARG A 6 -11.20 3.11 -1.23
CA ARG A 6 -10.23 3.83 -0.41
C ARG A 6 -8.81 3.36 -0.70
N ALA A 7 -8.60 2.06 -0.78
CA ALA A 7 -7.29 1.52 -1.09
C ALA A 7 -6.84 1.97 -2.48
N ARG A 8 -7.74 1.95 -3.44
CA ARG A 8 -7.46 2.35 -4.81
C ARG A 8 -7.04 3.82 -4.88
N GLU A 9 -7.80 4.68 -4.22
CA GLU A 9 -7.49 6.10 -4.24
C GLU A 9 -6.14 6.38 -3.62
N PHE A 10 -5.86 5.75 -2.50
CA PHE A 10 -4.57 5.97 -1.86
C PHE A 10 -3.42 5.43 -2.72
N ALA A 11 -3.56 4.21 -3.24
CA ALA A 11 -2.51 3.62 -4.07
C ALA A 11 -2.20 4.51 -5.28
N LEU A 12 -3.24 5.03 -5.92
CA LEU A 12 -3.04 5.87 -7.11
C LEU A 12 -2.54 7.26 -6.77
N SER A 13 -2.60 7.66 -5.53
CA SER A 13 -2.05 8.95 -5.12
C SER A 13 -0.52 8.90 -4.96
N LEU A 14 0.06 7.73 -4.92
CA LEU A 14 1.50 7.60 -4.74
C LEU A 14 2.24 7.92 -6.05
N PRO A 15 3.41 8.53 -5.98
CA PRO A 15 4.12 8.95 -7.20
C PRO A 15 4.36 7.78 -8.16
N GLY A 16 4.04 8.00 -9.42
CA GLY A 16 4.29 7.01 -10.46
C GLY A 16 3.38 5.80 -10.43
N ALA A 17 2.36 5.79 -9.58
CA ALA A 17 1.48 4.63 -9.46
C ALA A 17 0.48 4.56 -10.61
N SER A 18 0.18 3.37 -11.05
CA SER A 18 -0.84 3.13 -12.06
C SER A 18 -1.62 1.88 -11.71
N GLU A 19 -2.79 1.76 -12.29
CA GLU A 19 -3.64 0.60 -12.08
C GLU A 19 -3.71 -0.17 -13.39
N GLU A 20 -3.47 -1.47 -13.35
CA GLU A 20 -3.49 -2.30 -14.55
C GLU A 20 -4.05 -3.67 -14.23
N PRO A 21 -4.68 -4.32 -15.19
CA PRO A 21 -5.17 -5.67 -14.95
C PRO A 21 -4.01 -6.66 -14.83
N HIS A 22 -4.22 -7.70 -14.06
CA HIS A 22 -3.24 -8.76 -13.89
C HIS A 22 -4.01 -10.06 -13.76
N PHE A 23 -4.18 -10.77 -14.86
CA PHE A 23 -5.09 -11.92 -14.94
C PHE A 23 -6.50 -11.42 -14.60
N ASP A 24 -7.17 -12.01 -13.62
CA ASP A 24 -8.48 -11.52 -13.22
C ASP A 24 -8.39 -10.60 -12.01
N MET A 25 -7.24 -10.09 -11.67
CA MET A 25 -7.09 -9.20 -10.53
C MET A 25 -6.81 -7.79 -10.99
N CYS A 26 -7.08 -6.83 -10.11
CA CYS A 26 -6.63 -5.47 -10.31
C CYS A 26 -5.24 -5.39 -9.69
N SER A 27 -4.30 -4.73 -10.36
CA SER A 27 -2.97 -4.54 -9.78
C SER A 27 -2.60 -3.07 -9.80
N PHE A 28 -1.83 -2.66 -8.78
CA PHE A 28 -1.27 -1.32 -8.72
C PHE A 28 0.23 -1.44 -8.89
N ARG A 29 0.78 -0.64 -9.77
CA ARG A 29 2.18 -0.76 -10.18
C ARG A 29 2.92 0.55 -10.09
N VAL A 30 4.22 0.47 -9.86
CA VAL A 30 5.12 1.61 -9.93
C VAL A 30 6.36 1.15 -10.70
N ASN A 31 6.74 1.91 -11.70
CA ASN A 31 7.89 1.57 -12.53
C ASN A 31 7.77 0.15 -13.10
N GLY A 32 6.55 -0.24 -13.48
CA GLY A 32 6.30 -1.55 -14.07
C GLY A 32 6.25 -2.71 -13.08
N LYS A 33 6.46 -2.44 -11.78
CA LYS A 33 6.47 -3.51 -10.77
C LYS A 33 5.20 -3.45 -9.94
N ILE A 34 4.60 -4.60 -9.68
CA ILE A 34 3.36 -4.67 -8.90
C ILE A 34 3.68 -4.44 -7.43
N PHE A 35 2.99 -3.50 -6.80
CA PHE A 35 3.14 -3.31 -5.36
C PHE A 35 1.87 -3.65 -4.57
N ALA A 36 0.74 -3.87 -5.26
CA ALA A 36 -0.47 -4.34 -4.58
C ALA A 36 -1.39 -4.99 -5.60
N THR A 37 -2.17 -5.96 -5.15
CA THR A 37 -3.19 -6.57 -6.00
C THR A 37 -4.49 -6.72 -5.23
N VAL A 38 -5.60 -6.69 -5.96
CA VAL A 38 -6.92 -6.90 -5.38
C VAL A 38 -7.57 -8.04 -6.15
N PRO A 39 -7.74 -9.21 -5.51
CA PRO A 39 -8.39 -10.34 -6.16
C PRO A 39 -9.85 -10.08 -6.46
N LEU A 40 -10.42 -10.91 -7.31
CA LEU A 40 -11.82 -10.83 -7.65
C LEU A 40 -12.67 -10.82 -6.40
N GLY A 41 -13.73 -10.03 -6.38
CA GLY A 41 -14.56 -9.88 -5.20
C GLY A 41 -14.24 -8.63 -4.41
N GLU A 42 -13.02 -8.10 -4.57
CA GLU A 42 -12.61 -6.83 -3.97
C GLU A 42 -12.73 -6.79 -2.44
N GLU A 43 -12.64 -7.94 -1.80
CA GLU A 43 -12.72 -8.01 -0.35
C GLU A 43 -11.36 -7.98 0.31
N HIS A 44 -10.32 -8.30 -0.44
CA HIS A 44 -8.96 -8.39 0.10
C HIS A 44 -7.99 -7.59 -0.74
N LEU A 45 -6.94 -7.14 -0.10
CA LEU A 45 -5.81 -6.49 -0.76
C LEU A 45 -4.56 -7.25 -0.38
N HIS A 46 -3.71 -7.52 -1.35
CA HIS A 46 -2.42 -8.14 -1.09
C HIS A 46 -1.33 -7.09 -1.22
N VAL A 47 -0.48 -6.97 -0.22
CA VAL A 47 0.68 -6.08 -0.27
C VAL A 47 1.92 -6.90 0.00
N PHE A 48 3.06 -6.43 -0.50
CA PHE A 48 4.30 -7.20 -0.47
C PHE A 48 5.28 -6.52 0.48
N VAL A 49 5.17 -6.88 1.75
CA VAL A 49 5.99 -6.32 2.81
C VAL A 49 6.80 -7.47 3.42
N ASP A 50 7.79 -7.16 4.24
CA ASP A 50 8.70 -8.20 4.73
C ASP A 50 8.06 -8.99 5.88
N GLU A 51 8.76 -10.05 6.28
CA GLU A 51 8.25 -10.96 7.29
C GLU A 51 8.00 -10.26 8.62
N THR A 52 8.88 -9.35 9.02
CA THR A 52 8.71 -8.62 10.27
C THR A 52 7.40 -7.81 10.26
N GLU A 53 7.13 -7.15 9.14
CA GLU A 53 5.90 -6.37 9.01
C GLU A 53 4.68 -7.29 9.00
N VAL A 54 4.78 -8.43 8.34
CA VAL A 54 3.67 -9.39 8.31
C VAL A 54 3.36 -9.86 9.73
N GLU A 55 4.40 -10.24 10.47
CA GLU A 55 4.19 -10.75 11.82
C GLU A 55 3.59 -9.69 12.73
N ALA A 56 4.08 -8.47 12.64
CA ALA A 56 3.57 -7.38 13.46
C ALA A 56 2.11 -7.08 13.16
N SER A 57 1.75 -7.05 11.87
CA SER A 57 0.39 -6.75 11.48
C SER A 57 -0.58 -7.84 11.92
N VAL A 58 -0.21 -9.09 11.73
CA VAL A 58 -1.08 -10.21 12.13
C VAL A 58 -1.26 -10.22 13.65
N ALA A 59 -0.20 -9.94 14.39
CA ALA A 59 -0.30 -9.89 15.85
C ALA A 59 -1.18 -8.73 16.32
N GLU A 60 -1.10 -7.62 15.60
CA GLU A 60 -1.85 -6.43 15.95
C GLU A 60 -3.35 -6.62 15.73
N ASP A 61 -3.74 -7.22 14.61
CA ASP A 61 -5.16 -7.37 14.28
C ASP A 61 -5.37 -8.60 13.39
N PRO A 62 -5.45 -9.77 14.00
CA PRO A 62 -5.61 -11.00 13.20
C PRO A 62 -6.95 -11.10 12.48
N ALA A 63 -7.92 -10.26 12.79
CA ALA A 63 -9.17 -10.25 12.03
C ALA A 63 -8.99 -9.54 10.70
N ALA A 64 -8.05 -8.61 10.62
CA ALA A 64 -7.84 -7.84 9.41
C ALA A 64 -6.66 -8.33 8.58
N PHE A 65 -5.68 -8.99 9.19
CA PHE A 65 -4.44 -9.32 8.52
C PHE A 65 -4.10 -10.80 8.61
N ALA A 66 -3.63 -11.37 7.52
CA ALA A 66 -3.17 -12.75 7.48
C ALA A 66 -1.95 -12.86 6.58
N PRO A 67 -1.07 -13.84 6.82
CA PRO A 67 0.07 -14.01 5.91
C PRO A 67 -0.42 -14.41 4.52
N LEU A 68 0.21 -13.88 3.51
CA LEU A 68 -0.06 -14.27 2.13
C LEU A 68 0.99 -15.30 1.74
N LEU A 69 0.55 -16.53 1.49
CA LEU A 69 1.45 -17.62 1.21
C LEU A 69 1.28 -18.16 -0.20
N TRP A 70 2.37 -18.59 -0.82
CA TRP A 70 2.36 -19.36 -2.04
C TRP A 70 2.94 -20.71 -1.65
N GLY A 71 2.09 -21.70 -1.50
CA GLY A 71 2.52 -22.95 -0.90
C GLY A 71 2.95 -22.64 0.52
N GLN A 72 4.20 -22.93 0.84
CA GLN A 72 4.72 -22.64 2.17
C GLN A 72 5.57 -21.37 2.19
N ARG A 73 5.62 -20.66 1.08
CA ARG A 73 6.49 -19.50 0.98
C ARG A 73 5.74 -18.23 1.30
N LEU A 74 6.27 -17.45 2.23
CA LEU A 74 5.67 -16.17 2.58
C LEU A 74 5.92 -15.17 1.46
N ARG A 75 4.85 -14.57 0.94
CA ARG A 75 4.94 -13.61 -0.15
C ARG A 75 4.56 -12.19 0.28
N GLY A 76 3.82 -12.06 1.34
CA GLY A 76 3.38 -10.74 1.77
C GLY A 76 2.26 -10.84 2.77
N LEU A 77 1.38 -9.87 2.75
CA LEU A 77 0.30 -9.73 3.71
C LEU A 77 -1.03 -9.64 2.98
N ARG A 78 -2.00 -10.39 3.46
CA ARG A 78 -3.36 -10.32 2.95
C ARG A 78 -4.18 -9.46 3.90
N VAL A 79 -4.80 -8.43 3.37
CA VAL A 79 -5.55 -7.46 4.15
C VAL A 79 -7.03 -7.63 3.84
N ARG A 80 -7.83 -7.78 4.89
CA ARG A 80 -9.27 -7.84 4.72
C ARG A 80 -9.79 -6.42 4.78
N LEU A 81 -10.23 -5.91 3.66
CA LEU A 81 -10.54 -4.49 3.52
C LEU A 81 -11.66 -4.03 4.44
N ALA A 82 -12.63 -4.88 4.72
CA ALA A 82 -13.73 -4.49 5.59
C ALA A 82 -13.32 -4.35 7.05
N ALA A 83 -12.21 -4.96 7.44
CA ALA A 83 -11.80 -4.96 8.84
C ALA A 83 -10.61 -4.07 9.14
N ALA A 84 -9.83 -3.72 8.13
CA ALA A 84 -8.59 -2.99 8.35
C ALA A 84 -8.83 -1.53 8.69
N ASP A 85 -8.08 -1.02 9.65
CA ASP A 85 -8.07 0.39 9.98
C ASP A 85 -7.52 1.19 8.79
N ASP A 86 -8.15 2.29 8.46
CA ASP A 86 -7.80 3.07 7.27
C ASP A 86 -6.35 3.57 7.31
N ALA A 87 -5.91 4.09 8.44
CA ALA A 87 -4.55 4.61 8.52
C ALA A 87 -3.53 3.49 8.39
N ARG A 88 -3.82 2.34 8.99
CA ARG A 88 -2.94 1.19 8.90
C ARG A 88 -2.89 0.64 7.48
N LEU A 89 -4.04 0.62 6.80
CA LEU A 89 -4.12 0.19 5.42
C LEU A 89 -3.22 1.07 4.54
N GLU A 90 -3.30 2.37 4.73
CA GLU A 90 -2.49 3.29 3.92
C GLU A 90 -1.00 3.12 4.20
N GLU A 91 -0.62 2.91 5.45
CA GLU A 91 0.78 2.65 5.78
C GLU A 91 1.31 1.42 5.06
N LEU A 92 0.51 0.36 5.02
CA LEU A 92 0.94 -0.88 4.39
C LEU A 92 1.03 -0.75 2.88
N ILE A 93 0.10 -0.04 2.27
CA ILE A 93 0.17 0.21 0.83
C ILE A 93 1.42 1.03 0.51
N GLU A 94 1.69 2.05 1.29
CA GLU A 94 2.87 2.89 1.04
C GLU A 94 4.16 2.11 1.27
N GLU A 95 4.20 1.25 2.28
CA GLU A 95 5.38 0.45 2.54
C GLU A 95 5.66 -0.48 1.36
N SER A 96 4.63 -1.11 0.83
CA SER A 96 4.79 -1.98 -0.32
C SER A 96 5.25 -1.20 -1.56
N TRP A 97 4.70 0.01 -1.76
CA TRP A 97 5.13 0.89 -2.84
C TRP A 97 6.60 1.29 -2.68
N ARG A 98 7.02 1.61 -1.45
CA ARG A 98 8.41 2.01 -1.21
C ARG A 98 9.39 0.92 -1.60
N ARG A 99 9.01 -0.33 -1.45
CA ARG A 99 9.90 -1.44 -1.78
C ARG A 99 10.07 -1.63 -3.29
N LYS A 100 9.19 -1.04 -4.10
CA LYS A 100 9.23 -1.19 -5.56
C LYS A 100 9.59 0.10 -6.28
N ALA A 101 9.43 1.24 -5.64
CA ALA A 101 9.62 2.53 -6.30
C ALA A 101 11.10 2.85 -6.46
N PRO A 102 11.49 3.47 -7.59
CA PRO A 102 12.87 3.92 -7.74
C PRO A 102 13.15 5.14 -6.85
N LYS A 103 14.42 5.40 -6.62
CA LYS A 103 14.84 6.44 -5.69
C LYS A 103 14.24 7.81 -6.00
N ARG A 104 14.11 8.16 -7.25
CA ARG A 104 13.58 9.47 -7.60
C ARG A 104 12.13 9.64 -7.13
N LEU A 105 11.36 8.56 -7.17
CA LEU A 105 9.97 8.62 -6.73
C LEU A 105 9.89 8.60 -5.20
N LEU A 106 10.81 7.93 -4.54
CA LEU A 106 10.88 7.97 -3.09
C LEU A 106 11.15 9.39 -2.61
N ALA A 107 12.06 10.08 -3.28
CA ALA A 107 12.37 11.47 -2.95
C ALA A 107 11.18 12.39 -3.20
N GLU A 108 10.44 12.14 -4.28
CA GLU A 108 9.25 12.91 -4.60
C GLU A 108 8.20 12.74 -3.53
N ARG A 109 7.99 11.52 -3.06
CA ARG A 109 7.04 11.26 -1.98
C ARG A 109 7.47 11.93 -0.69
N GLY A 110 8.76 11.91 -0.40
CA GLY A 110 9.28 12.61 0.76
C GLY A 110 8.99 14.10 0.73
N SER A 111 9.19 14.72 -0.43
CA SER A 111 8.89 16.14 -0.58
C SER A 111 7.41 16.43 -0.40
N GLU A 112 6.55 15.57 -0.94
CA GLU A 112 5.12 15.76 -0.75
C GLU A 112 4.74 15.67 0.71
N ARG A 113 5.33 14.76 1.45
CA ARG A 113 5.03 14.62 2.86
C ARG A 113 5.55 15.81 3.66
N GLU A 114 6.66 16.37 3.26
CA GLU A 114 7.18 17.53 3.94
C GLU A 114 6.30 18.76 3.72
N ARG A 115 5.77 18.91 2.53
CA ARG A 115 4.85 19.99 2.27
C ARG A 115 3.54 19.74 2.96
N GLY A 116 3.21 18.46 3.01
CA GLY A 116 2.09 17.99 3.75
C GLY A 116 0.85 18.67 3.41
N PRO A 117 -0.17 18.37 4.10
CA PRO A 117 -1.38 19.03 3.95
C PRO A 117 -1.23 20.32 4.63
N ALA A 118 -0.59 21.10 4.24
CA ALA A 118 -0.59 22.39 4.59
C ALA A 118 -0.63 22.69 5.96
N PRO A 119 0.27 22.65 6.54
CA PRO A 119 0.28 23.11 7.79
C PRO A 119 0.01 24.53 7.74
N ALA A 120 -0.59 24.93 8.63
CA ALA A 120 -0.77 26.23 8.72
C ALA A 120 0.53 26.82 8.87
N GLY A 121 1.03 27.40 8.92
CA GLY A 121 2.28 27.92 9.09
C GLY A 121 3.03 28.02 7.85
N PRO A 122 4.07 28.73 7.85
CA PRO A 122 4.84 28.96 6.70
C PRO A 122 5.38 27.68 6.23
N ALA A 123 5.44 27.55 5.02
CA ALA A 123 5.99 26.43 4.43
C ALA A 123 7.38 26.30 4.86
N PRO A 124 7.79 25.19 5.09
CA PRO A 124 9.12 24.95 5.41
C PRO A 124 9.90 25.30 4.26
N VAL A 125 10.96 25.77 4.52
CA VAL A 125 11.77 26.06 3.57
C VAL A 125 12.15 24.99 2.89
N ALA A 126 12.02 24.83 2.16
CA ALA A 126 12.38 23.89 1.44
C ALA A 126 13.43 23.42 1.44
N ASP A 127 13.61 23.35 1.36
CA ASP A 127 14.23 22.91 1.18
C ASP A 127 14.71 22.84 0.65
#